data_56d790171d7db59d2b45362a2720faf4
#
_entry.id   56d790171d7db59d2b45362a2720faf4
#
_cell.length_a   1.000
_cell.length_b   1.000
_cell.length_c   1.000
_cell.angle_alpha   90.00
_cell.angle_beta   90.00
_cell.angle_gamma   90.00
#
_symmetry.space_group_name_H-M   'P 1'
#
loop_
_entity.id
_entity.type
_entity.pdbx_description
1 polymer ?
#
loop_
_entity_poly.entity_id
_entity_poly.type
_entity_poly.pdbx_seq_one_letter_code
_entity_poly.pdbx_strand_id
1 'polypeptide(L)'
;MRITAVSGWALPCTWFAEQIIARFKNSQVKVIYPKKPFDPEEAQTLLEEAPADLYLGYSLGSLWLLNYRDFIPSAALKGVLAPFLAFSREQAMGGKTRITQLKYLTRILKRNPENSSPLIDFYANCNFPYPKSFLRDLPNHSALIEGLKFLQSASVSSKAVKNFKAIVGEKDIFLDAEKLKKHIPHLQVVKEAGHAPGPLLDGLVKLLAIENQKVEPL
;
A
#
# COMPACT_ATOMS: atom_id res chain seq x y z
N MET A 1 15.67 11.20 8.26
CA MET A 1 15.07 9.85 8.30
C MET A 1 15.05 9.28 6.88
N ARG A 2 15.47 8.04 6.72
CA ARG A 2 15.35 7.31 5.45
C ARG A 2 14.03 6.53 5.44
N ILE A 3 13.29 6.64 4.35
CA ILE A 3 11.99 5.97 4.18
C ILE A 3 12.05 5.12 2.92
N THR A 4 11.80 3.82 3.06
CA THR A 4 11.55 2.93 1.94
C THR A 4 10.07 2.64 1.89
N ALA A 5 9.42 3.02 0.77
CA ALA A 5 8.00 2.82 0.58
C ALA A 5 7.72 1.85 -0.57
N VAL A 6 6.70 1.01 -0.40
CA VAL A 6 6.21 0.11 -1.44
C VAL A 6 4.89 0.66 -1.97
N SER A 7 4.86 0.96 -3.27
CA SER A 7 3.71 1.62 -3.90
C SER A 7 2.49 0.71 -4.03
N GLY A 8 1.31 1.33 -4.15
CA GLY A 8 0.07 0.65 -4.48
C GLY A 8 -0.01 0.22 -5.95
N TRP A 9 -0.99 -0.62 -6.27
CA TRP A 9 -1.25 -1.03 -7.66
C TRP A 9 -1.53 0.20 -8.54
N ALA A 10 -0.86 0.25 -9.69
CA ALA A 10 -0.98 1.32 -10.67
C ALA A 10 -0.74 2.75 -10.12
N LEU A 11 0.03 2.89 -9.03
CA LEU A 11 0.39 4.20 -8.50
C LEU A 11 1.82 4.55 -8.89
N PRO A 12 2.08 5.71 -9.54
CA PRO A 12 3.42 6.15 -9.89
C PRO A 12 4.30 6.30 -8.64
N CYS A 13 5.49 5.70 -8.69
CA CYS A 13 6.44 5.77 -7.57
C CYS A 13 6.90 7.20 -7.29
N THR A 14 7.10 7.99 -8.33
CA THR A 14 7.49 9.41 -8.25
C THR A 14 6.44 10.23 -7.50
N TRP A 15 5.18 10.12 -7.91
CA TRP A 15 4.09 10.84 -7.25
C TRP A 15 3.90 10.39 -5.79
N PHE A 16 4.01 9.09 -5.51
CA PHE A 16 3.90 8.61 -4.12
C PHE A 16 5.06 9.10 -3.26
N ALA A 17 6.28 9.17 -3.80
CA ALA A 17 7.42 9.77 -3.13
C ALA A 17 7.16 11.24 -2.77
N GLU A 18 6.62 12.03 -3.68
CA GLU A 18 6.24 13.44 -3.43
C GLU A 18 5.23 13.57 -2.30
N GLN A 19 4.21 12.67 -2.26
CA GLN A 19 3.22 12.66 -1.18
C GLN A 19 3.87 12.38 0.19
N ILE A 20 4.87 11.51 0.23
CA ILE A 20 5.61 11.18 1.46
C ILE A 20 6.50 12.35 1.86
N ILE A 21 7.30 12.90 0.94
CA ILE A 21 8.23 14.01 1.20
C ILE A 21 7.49 15.25 1.72
N ALA A 22 6.32 15.54 1.17
CA ALA A 22 5.49 16.68 1.62
C ALA A 22 5.11 16.59 3.12
N ARG A 23 5.07 15.40 3.70
CA ARG A 23 4.65 15.13 5.07
C ARG A 23 5.79 14.78 6.02
N PHE A 24 6.79 14.09 5.50
CA PHE A 24 8.01 13.75 6.23
C PHE A 24 9.15 14.66 5.77
N LYS A 25 9.14 15.91 6.25
CA LYS A 25 10.15 16.91 5.90
C LYS A 25 11.56 16.40 6.26
N ASN A 26 12.55 16.74 5.42
CA ASN A 26 13.95 16.33 5.60
C ASN A 26 14.17 14.81 5.58
N SER A 27 13.29 14.03 4.94
CA SER A 27 13.50 12.62 4.73
C SER A 27 14.07 12.32 3.34
N GLN A 28 14.85 11.24 3.27
CA GLN A 28 15.24 10.61 2.00
C GLN A 28 14.23 9.49 1.72
N VAL A 29 13.54 9.59 0.59
CA VAL A 29 12.47 8.64 0.23
C VAL A 29 12.87 7.84 -1.00
N LYS A 30 12.86 6.51 -0.88
CA LYS A 30 12.94 5.57 -2.00
C LYS A 30 11.62 4.84 -2.10
N VAL A 31 10.94 4.94 -3.25
CA VAL A 31 9.72 4.18 -3.51
C VAL A 31 10.05 3.04 -4.47
N ILE A 32 9.63 1.85 -4.11
CA ILE A 32 9.81 0.63 -4.90
C ILE A 32 8.45 0.08 -5.34
N TYR A 33 8.45 -0.66 -6.44
CA TYR A 33 7.30 -1.41 -6.93
C TYR A 33 7.73 -2.83 -7.29
N PRO A 34 7.19 -3.88 -6.63
CA PRO A 34 7.56 -5.25 -6.92
C PRO A 34 7.07 -5.66 -8.31
N LYS A 35 7.97 -6.12 -9.17
CA LYS A 35 7.64 -6.61 -10.53
C LYS A 35 7.13 -8.04 -10.52
N LYS A 36 7.64 -8.83 -9.58
CA LYS A 36 7.25 -10.22 -9.32
C LYS A 36 6.81 -10.40 -7.86
N PRO A 37 5.61 -9.92 -7.49
CA PRO A 37 5.21 -9.80 -6.08
C PRO A 37 5.11 -11.13 -5.33
N PHE A 38 5.18 -12.27 -6.00
CA PHE A 38 5.26 -13.60 -5.37
C PHE A 38 6.69 -14.10 -5.16
N ASP A 39 7.69 -13.41 -5.71
CA ASP A 39 9.09 -13.85 -5.68
C ASP A 39 9.79 -13.36 -4.40
N PRO A 40 10.16 -14.26 -3.47
CA PRO A 40 10.84 -13.87 -2.24
C PRO A 40 12.28 -13.40 -2.48
N GLU A 41 12.94 -13.83 -3.55
CA GLU A 41 14.30 -13.38 -3.88
C GLU A 41 14.26 -11.92 -4.37
N GLU A 42 13.28 -11.55 -5.22
CA GLU A 42 13.05 -10.16 -5.57
C GLU A 42 12.75 -9.32 -4.32
N ALA A 43 11.91 -9.84 -3.42
CA ALA A 43 11.53 -9.11 -2.21
C ALA A 43 12.73 -8.86 -1.29
N GLN A 44 13.56 -9.85 -1.06
CA GLN A 44 14.77 -9.72 -0.27
C GLN A 44 15.72 -8.69 -0.90
N THR A 45 16.00 -8.82 -2.19
CA THR A 45 16.89 -7.90 -2.93
C THR A 45 16.38 -6.46 -2.84
N LEU A 46 15.08 -6.21 -3.10
CA LEU A 46 14.51 -4.87 -3.08
C LEU A 46 14.62 -4.21 -1.69
N LEU A 47 14.43 -4.98 -0.62
CA LEU A 47 14.50 -4.46 0.75
C LEU A 47 15.95 -4.28 1.23
N GLU A 48 16.88 -5.16 0.85
CA GLU A 48 18.30 -5.03 1.15
C GLU A 48 18.96 -3.84 0.42
N GLU A 49 18.57 -3.58 -0.84
CA GLU A 49 19.03 -2.43 -1.63
C GLU A 49 18.42 -1.08 -1.18
N ALA A 50 17.46 -1.12 -0.28
CA ALA A 50 16.74 0.05 0.19
C ALA A 50 16.63 0.08 1.72
N PRO A 51 17.77 0.09 2.46
CA PRO A 51 17.76 0.13 3.92
C PRO A 51 17.17 1.44 4.44
N ALA A 52 16.27 1.37 5.42
CA ALA A 52 15.51 2.51 5.89
C ALA A 52 15.26 2.48 7.41
N ASP A 53 14.96 3.66 7.95
CA ASP A 53 14.53 3.84 9.34
C ASP A 53 13.01 3.58 9.46
N LEU A 54 12.25 3.83 8.36
CA LEU A 54 10.82 3.54 8.23
C LEU A 54 10.55 2.78 6.93
N TYR A 55 9.93 1.62 7.03
CA TYR A 55 9.34 0.88 5.90
C TYR A 55 7.84 1.13 5.84
N LEU A 56 7.36 1.56 4.68
CA LEU A 56 5.98 1.99 4.47
C LEU A 56 5.35 1.25 3.30
N GLY A 57 4.24 0.56 3.51
CA GLY A 57 3.44 -0.04 2.44
C GLY A 57 2.16 0.76 2.18
N TYR A 58 1.72 0.82 0.93
CA TYR A 58 0.43 1.39 0.57
C TYR A 58 -0.37 0.43 -0.30
N SER A 59 -1.61 0.11 0.11
CA SER A 59 -2.53 -0.74 -0.66
C SER A 59 -1.88 -2.09 -1.03
N LEU A 60 -1.65 -2.41 -2.31
CA LEU A 60 -0.89 -3.60 -2.74
C LEU A 60 0.45 -3.69 -2.00
N GLY A 61 1.17 -2.57 -1.89
CA GLY A 61 2.44 -2.51 -1.17
C GLY A 61 2.31 -2.82 0.32
N SER A 62 1.16 -2.55 0.94
CA SER A 62 0.88 -2.97 2.32
C SER A 62 0.82 -4.50 2.43
N LEU A 63 0.06 -5.16 1.57
CA LEU A 63 -0.01 -6.63 1.57
C LEU A 63 1.35 -7.26 1.29
N TRP A 64 2.10 -6.69 0.35
CA TRP A 64 3.43 -7.17 0.00
C TRP A 64 4.41 -7.03 1.17
N LEU A 65 4.49 -5.88 1.85
CA LEU A 65 5.33 -5.71 3.04
C LEU A 65 4.92 -6.64 4.18
N LEU A 66 3.64 -6.87 4.38
CA LEU A 66 3.16 -7.81 5.39
C LEU A 66 3.55 -9.25 5.06
N ASN A 67 3.55 -9.62 3.77
CA ASN A 67 3.96 -10.95 3.30
C ASN A 67 5.47 -11.18 3.49
N TYR A 68 6.29 -10.15 3.29
CA TYR A 68 7.75 -10.21 3.37
C TYR A 68 8.32 -9.49 4.59
N ARG A 69 7.53 -9.34 5.66
CA ARG A 69 7.91 -8.63 6.89
C ARG A 69 9.18 -9.13 7.55
N ASP A 70 9.50 -10.41 7.34
CA ASP A 70 10.64 -11.06 7.97
C ASP A 70 12.00 -10.60 7.34
N PHE A 71 11.96 -9.97 6.17
CA PHE A 71 13.11 -9.30 5.55
C PHE A 71 13.32 -7.85 6.06
N ILE A 72 12.37 -7.31 6.84
CA ILE A 72 12.48 -5.96 7.38
C ILE A 72 13.19 -6.01 8.74
N PRO A 73 14.25 -5.20 8.94
CA PRO A 73 14.95 -5.15 10.23
C PRO A 73 14.00 -4.92 11.40
N SER A 74 14.20 -5.63 12.49
CA SER A 74 13.32 -5.57 13.68
C SER A 74 13.27 -4.17 14.29
N ALA A 75 14.40 -3.45 14.30
CA ALA A 75 14.54 -2.10 14.85
C ALA A 75 13.89 -1.02 13.98
N ALA A 76 13.59 -1.29 12.71
CA ALA A 76 12.98 -0.29 11.83
C ALA A 76 11.50 -0.05 12.17
N LEU A 77 11.07 1.20 12.03
CA LEU A 77 9.66 1.55 12.07
C LEU A 77 8.92 0.93 10.87
N LYS A 78 7.68 0.52 11.08
CA LYS A 78 6.89 -0.16 10.06
C LYS A 78 5.49 0.45 10.01
N GLY A 79 5.07 0.89 8.81
CA GLY A 79 3.74 1.45 8.57
C GLY A 79 3.04 0.81 7.37
N VAL A 80 1.73 0.66 7.45
CA VAL A 80 0.89 0.20 6.34
C VAL A 80 -0.33 1.11 6.19
N LEU A 81 -0.51 1.64 4.99
CA LEU A 81 -1.60 2.52 4.62
C LEU A 81 -2.59 1.75 3.74
N ALA A 82 -3.88 1.89 4.01
CA ALA A 82 -4.94 1.11 3.38
C ALA A 82 -4.60 -0.41 3.39
N PRO A 83 -4.25 -0.98 4.58
CA PRO A 83 -3.88 -2.38 4.69
C PRO A 83 -5.09 -3.30 4.56
N PHE A 84 -4.84 -4.50 4.10
CA PHE A 84 -5.78 -5.63 4.12
C PHE A 84 -4.99 -6.92 4.28
N LEU A 85 -5.64 -7.94 4.85
CA LEU A 85 -5.01 -9.25 5.03
C LEU A 85 -5.24 -10.16 3.81
N ALA A 86 -6.28 -9.85 3.03
CA ALA A 86 -6.54 -10.34 1.69
C ALA A 86 -7.44 -9.34 0.97
N PHE A 87 -7.20 -9.12 -0.33
CA PHE A 87 -7.91 -8.07 -1.07
C PHE A 87 -9.26 -8.52 -1.61
N SER A 88 -9.43 -9.80 -1.93
CA SER A 88 -10.69 -10.26 -2.47
C SER A 88 -11.77 -10.34 -1.38
N ARG A 89 -12.99 -9.94 -1.76
CA ARG A 89 -14.17 -9.98 -0.87
C ARG A 89 -14.46 -11.40 -0.36
N GLU A 90 -14.20 -12.39 -1.20
CA GLU A 90 -14.47 -13.81 -0.92
C GLU A 90 -13.62 -14.36 0.23
N GLN A 91 -12.46 -13.76 0.49
CA GLN A 91 -11.59 -14.13 1.60
C GLN A 91 -12.02 -13.51 2.94
N ALA A 92 -12.95 -12.54 2.94
CA ALA A 92 -13.54 -11.89 4.13
C ALA A 92 -12.51 -11.20 5.07
N MET A 93 -11.32 -10.86 4.56
CA MET A 93 -10.21 -10.27 5.32
C MET A 93 -9.98 -8.77 5.02
N GLY A 94 -11.06 -8.03 4.85
CA GLY A 94 -11.06 -6.58 4.74
C GLY A 94 -11.27 -6.05 3.33
N GLY A 95 -11.00 -6.81 2.28
CA GLY A 95 -11.26 -6.38 0.91
C GLY A 95 -12.75 -6.42 0.55
N LYS A 96 -13.18 -5.50 -0.32
CA LYS A 96 -14.55 -5.40 -0.87
C LYS A 96 -14.63 -5.83 -2.34
N THR A 97 -13.50 -5.92 -3.04
CA THR A 97 -13.46 -6.21 -4.48
C THR A 97 -13.68 -7.70 -4.74
N ARG A 98 -14.62 -8.02 -5.64
CA ARG A 98 -14.86 -9.42 -6.03
C ARG A 98 -13.70 -9.96 -6.86
N ILE A 99 -13.34 -11.21 -6.65
CA ILE A 99 -12.29 -11.87 -7.45
C ILE A 99 -12.60 -11.86 -8.95
N THR A 100 -13.87 -11.89 -9.33
CA THR A 100 -14.32 -11.79 -10.72
C THR A 100 -13.98 -10.44 -11.36
N GLN A 101 -14.05 -9.34 -10.58
CA GLN A 101 -13.68 -8.01 -11.04
C GLN A 101 -12.15 -7.91 -11.28
N LEU A 102 -11.35 -8.48 -10.38
CA LEU A 102 -9.89 -8.54 -10.55
C LEU A 102 -9.49 -9.38 -11.78
N LYS A 103 -10.13 -10.54 -11.97
CA LYS A 103 -9.93 -11.39 -13.15
C LYS A 103 -10.34 -10.67 -14.45
N TYR A 104 -11.45 -9.94 -14.42
CA TYR A 104 -11.92 -9.14 -15.56
C TYR A 104 -10.90 -8.05 -15.91
N LEU A 105 -10.44 -7.27 -14.93
CA LEU A 105 -9.43 -6.23 -15.13
C LEU A 105 -8.12 -6.81 -15.68
N THR A 106 -7.66 -7.93 -15.12
CA THR A 106 -6.49 -8.65 -15.62
C THR A 106 -6.64 -9.05 -17.10
N ARG A 107 -7.85 -9.51 -17.49
CA ARG A 107 -8.15 -9.88 -18.88
C ARG A 107 -8.13 -8.68 -19.83
N ILE A 108 -8.72 -7.56 -19.40
CA ILE A 108 -8.71 -6.33 -20.22
C ILE A 108 -7.29 -5.85 -20.43
N LEU A 109 -6.48 -5.74 -19.39
CA LEU A 109 -5.08 -5.34 -19.51
C LEU A 109 -4.30 -6.27 -20.44
N LYS A 110 -4.48 -7.58 -20.35
CA LYS A 110 -3.81 -8.54 -21.24
C LYS A 110 -4.19 -8.39 -22.71
N ARG A 111 -5.47 -8.07 -23.00
CA ARG A 111 -5.96 -7.95 -24.38
C ARG A 111 -5.61 -6.62 -25.04
N ASN A 112 -5.62 -5.56 -24.27
CA ASN A 112 -5.46 -4.19 -24.76
C ASN A 112 -4.45 -3.43 -23.89
N PRO A 113 -3.15 -3.69 -24.03
CA PRO A 113 -2.12 -3.05 -23.19
C PRO A 113 -2.08 -1.54 -23.32
N GLU A 114 -2.47 -1.00 -24.47
CA GLU A 114 -2.52 0.45 -24.74
C GLU A 114 -3.79 1.12 -24.21
N ASN A 115 -4.78 0.37 -23.70
CA ASN A 115 -6.02 0.94 -23.19
C ASN A 115 -5.85 1.43 -21.75
N SER A 116 -5.78 2.74 -21.58
CA SER A 116 -5.67 3.39 -20.28
C SER A 116 -7.00 3.58 -19.54
N SER A 117 -8.15 3.33 -20.18
CA SER A 117 -9.48 3.56 -19.59
C SER A 117 -9.66 2.85 -18.22
N PRO A 118 -9.26 1.58 -18.04
CA PRO A 118 -9.40 0.92 -16.74
C PRO A 118 -8.58 1.56 -15.62
N LEU A 119 -7.46 2.20 -15.98
CA LEU A 119 -6.61 2.92 -15.01
C LEU A 119 -7.21 4.28 -14.65
N ILE A 120 -7.81 4.97 -15.63
CA ILE A 120 -8.53 6.23 -15.42
C ILE A 120 -9.70 6.00 -14.46
N ASP A 121 -10.50 4.95 -14.70
CA ASP A 121 -11.61 4.58 -13.83
C ASP A 121 -11.14 4.23 -12.41
N PHE A 122 -10.03 3.51 -12.30
CA PHE A 122 -9.41 3.22 -11.01
C PHE A 122 -9.01 4.49 -10.27
N TYR A 123 -8.34 5.44 -10.93
CA TYR A 123 -7.93 6.69 -10.31
C TYR A 123 -9.11 7.55 -9.88
N ALA A 124 -10.16 7.63 -10.70
CA ALA A 124 -11.39 8.35 -10.36
C ALA A 124 -12.03 7.76 -9.08
N ASN A 125 -12.09 6.43 -8.98
CA ASN A 125 -12.61 5.74 -7.81
C ASN A 125 -11.74 5.96 -6.56
N CYS A 126 -10.42 6.07 -6.70
CA CYS A 126 -9.52 6.39 -5.59
C CYS A 126 -9.53 7.87 -5.21
N ASN A 127 -10.24 8.72 -5.95
CA ASN A 127 -10.19 10.17 -5.81
C ASN A 127 -8.76 10.71 -5.96
N PHE A 128 -7.97 10.11 -6.85
CA PHE A 128 -6.63 10.60 -7.16
C PHE A 128 -6.71 11.79 -8.11
N PRO A 129 -5.86 12.81 -7.92
CA PRO A 129 -5.62 13.75 -8.99
C PRO A 129 -5.06 12.95 -10.18
N TYR A 130 -5.74 13.01 -11.33
CA TYR A 130 -5.33 12.30 -12.54
C TYR A 130 -4.60 13.24 -13.51
N PRO A 131 -3.29 13.49 -13.31
CA PRO A 131 -2.50 14.14 -14.36
C PRO A 131 -2.16 13.10 -15.44
N LYS A 132 -2.17 13.54 -16.70
CA LYS A 132 -1.75 12.65 -17.83
C LYS A 132 -0.34 12.07 -17.67
N SER A 133 0.52 12.73 -16.88
CA SER A 133 1.85 12.23 -16.52
C SER A 133 1.83 10.89 -15.77
N PHE A 134 0.77 10.56 -15.03
CA PHE A 134 0.66 9.28 -14.32
C PHE A 134 0.86 8.09 -15.25
N LEU A 135 0.33 8.15 -16.47
CA LEU A 135 0.46 7.04 -17.42
C LEU A 135 1.91 6.79 -17.89
N ARG A 136 2.78 7.81 -17.80
CA ARG A 136 4.20 7.69 -18.22
C ARG A 136 5.08 7.04 -17.16
N ASP A 137 4.73 7.25 -15.87
CA ASP A 137 5.53 6.83 -14.72
C ASP A 137 4.98 5.55 -14.07
N LEU A 138 4.08 4.85 -14.77
CA LEU A 138 3.52 3.60 -14.26
C LEU A 138 4.54 2.46 -14.33
N PRO A 139 4.42 1.47 -13.43
CA PRO A 139 5.09 0.20 -13.63
C PRO A 139 4.75 -0.38 -15.00
N ASN A 140 5.67 -1.16 -15.55
CA ASN A 140 5.42 -1.79 -16.85
C ASN A 140 4.17 -2.68 -16.79
N HIS A 141 3.58 -2.91 -17.95
CA HIS A 141 2.32 -3.62 -18.10
C HIS A 141 2.34 -5.03 -17.47
N SER A 142 3.46 -5.75 -17.60
CA SER A 142 3.63 -7.07 -16.99
C SER A 142 3.55 -7.00 -15.47
N ALA A 143 4.22 -6.00 -14.84
CA ALA A 143 4.19 -5.81 -13.40
C ALA A 143 2.78 -5.43 -12.89
N LEU A 144 2.01 -4.66 -13.65
CA LEU A 144 0.60 -4.38 -13.32
C LEU A 144 -0.24 -5.66 -13.31
N ILE A 145 -0.05 -6.55 -14.27
CA ILE A 145 -0.75 -7.84 -14.33
C ILE A 145 -0.33 -8.74 -13.16
N GLU A 146 0.96 -8.84 -12.85
CA GLU A 146 1.43 -9.63 -11.70
C GLU A 146 0.91 -9.06 -10.37
N GLY A 147 0.83 -7.74 -10.23
CA GLY A 147 0.20 -7.09 -9.08
C GLY A 147 -1.28 -7.48 -8.92
N LEU A 148 -2.06 -7.51 -10.01
CA LEU A 148 -3.46 -7.98 -9.96
C LEU A 148 -3.57 -9.46 -9.58
N LYS A 149 -2.68 -10.32 -10.07
CA LYS A 149 -2.65 -11.74 -9.67
C LYS A 149 -2.34 -11.87 -8.17
N PHE A 150 -1.42 -11.06 -7.66
CA PHE A 150 -1.09 -11.01 -6.24
C PHE A 150 -2.31 -10.59 -5.42
N LEU A 151 -3.03 -9.54 -5.80
CA LEU A 151 -4.26 -9.10 -5.16
C LEU A 151 -5.39 -10.15 -5.20
N GLN A 152 -5.39 -11.05 -6.20
CA GLN A 152 -6.39 -12.10 -6.33
C GLN A 152 -6.20 -13.25 -5.34
N SER A 153 -4.96 -13.55 -4.95
CA SER A 153 -4.66 -14.82 -4.25
C SER A 153 -3.80 -14.68 -3.00
N ALA A 154 -3.01 -13.61 -2.87
CA ALA A 154 -2.18 -13.43 -1.69
C ALA A 154 -3.01 -13.11 -0.45
N SER A 155 -2.60 -13.69 0.68
CA SER A 155 -3.19 -13.41 1.98
C SER A 155 -2.16 -13.58 3.09
N VAL A 156 -2.35 -12.84 4.17
CA VAL A 156 -1.52 -12.93 5.37
C VAL A 156 -2.38 -13.08 6.62
N SER A 157 -1.83 -13.64 7.67
CA SER A 157 -2.53 -13.74 8.95
C SER A 157 -2.54 -12.39 9.68
N SER A 158 -3.46 -12.18 10.61
CA SER A 158 -3.50 -11.02 11.50
C SER A 158 -2.22 -10.82 12.33
N LYS A 159 -1.46 -11.89 12.56
CA LYS A 159 -0.15 -11.80 13.24
C LYS A 159 0.88 -11.00 12.43
N ALA A 160 0.77 -10.97 11.10
CA ALA A 160 1.71 -10.27 10.24
C ALA A 160 1.72 -8.74 10.48
N VAL A 161 0.60 -8.17 10.90
CA VAL A 161 0.45 -6.72 11.09
C VAL A 161 0.80 -6.23 12.50
N LYS A 162 1.07 -7.14 13.45
CA LYS A 162 1.22 -6.82 14.89
C LYS A 162 2.20 -5.67 15.17
N ASN A 163 3.31 -5.61 14.44
CA ASN A 163 4.38 -4.63 14.64
C ASN A 163 4.33 -3.47 13.64
N PHE A 164 3.23 -3.30 12.92
CA PHE A 164 3.04 -2.23 11.95
C PHE A 164 2.05 -1.19 12.47
N LYS A 165 2.30 0.08 12.19
CA LYS A 165 1.29 1.14 12.32
C LYS A 165 0.34 1.01 11.13
N ALA A 166 -0.91 0.70 11.41
CA ALA A 166 -1.91 0.40 10.38
C ALA A 166 -2.95 1.52 10.29
N ILE A 167 -3.09 2.12 9.10
CA ILE A 167 -3.98 3.27 8.86
C ILE A 167 -4.91 2.98 7.69
N VAL A 168 -6.21 3.19 7.86
CA VAL A 168 -7.22 3.05 6.80
C VAL A 168 -8.17 4.24 6.76
N GLY A 169 -8.71 4.55 5.60
CA GLY A 169 -9.78 5.54 5.46
C GLY A 169 -11.15 4.97 5.82
N GLU A 170 -11.97 5.74 6.52
CA GLU A 170 -13.34 5.37 6.88
C GLU A 170 -14.22 5.11 5.64
N LYS A 171 -14.05 5.96 4.61
CA LYS A 171 -14.78 5.92 3.34
C LYS A 171 -14.03 5.20 2.22
N ASP A 172 -13.09 4.31 2.57
CA ASP A 172 -12.38 3.53 1.58
C ASP A 172 -13.35 2.63 0.80
N ILE A 173 -13.37 2.78 -0.52
CA ILE A 173 -14.30 2.04 -1.38
C ILE A 173 -13.86 0.59 -1.61
N PHE A 174 -12.56 0.30 -1.48
CA PHE A 174 -11.98 -1.03 -1.68
C PHE A 174 -11.90 -1.84 -0.40
N LEU A 175 -11.94 -1.17 0.77
CA LEU A 175 -11.71 -1.78 2.07
C LEU A 175 -12.87 -1.53 3.04
N ASP A 176 -13.11 -2.50 3.90
CA ASP A 176 -14.10 -2.46 4.97
C ASP A 176 -13.38 -2.24 6.31
N ALA A 177 -13.35 -0.99 6.77
CA ALA A 177 -12.64 -0.60 7.99
C ALA A 177 -13.15 -1.35 9.23
N GLU A 178 -14.47 -1.61 9.33
CA GLU A 178 -15.06 -2.31 10.46
C GLU A 178 -14.67 -3.80 10.49
N LYS A 179 -14.62 -4.45 9.32
CA LYS A 179 -14.09 -5.81 9.24
C LYS A 179 -12.61 -5.86 9.56
N LEU A 180 -11.83 -4.90 9.03
CA LEU A 180 -10.40 -4.82 9.30
C LEU A 180 -10.10 -4.65 10.77
N LYS A 181 -10.85 -3.84 11.52
CA LYS A 181 -10.70 -3.69 12.98
C LYS A 181 -10.82 -5.01 13.73
N LYS A 182 -11.66 -5.93 13.27
CA LYS A 182 -11.80 -7.26 13.90
C LYS A 182 -10.52 -8.10 13.77
N HIS A 183 -9.76 -7.89 12.69
CA HIS A 183 -8.52 -8.60 12.42
C HIS A 183 -7.28 -7.84 12.86
N ILE A 184 -7.36 -6.50 12.93
CA ILE A 184 -6.28 -5.57 13.25
C ILE A 184 -6.77 -4.63 14.36
N PRO A 185 -6.74 -5.04 15.64
CA PRO A 185 -7.32 -4.26 16.74
C PRO A 185 -6.72 -2.86 16.91
N HIS A 186 -5.46 -2.65 16.52
CA HIS A 186 -4.75 -1.37 16.60
C HIS A 186 -4.88 -0.51 15.32
N LEU A 187 -5.76 -0.90 14.38
CA LEU A 187 -6.01 -0.14 13.16
C LEU A 187 -6.56 1.25 13.47
N GLN A 188 -5.86 2.27 12.97
CA GLN A 188 -6.33 3.65 13.02
C GLN A 188 -7.21 3.95 11.81
N VAL A 189 -8.39 4.49 12.05
CA VAL A 189 -9.33 4.90 11.01
C VAL A 189 -9.31 6.41 10.89
N VAL A 190 -9.00 6.90 9.70
CA VAL A 190 -9.04 8.33 9.39
C VAL A 190 -10.45 8.67 8.92
N LYS A 191 -11.17 9.49 9.70
CA LYS A 191 -12.52 9.94 9.38
C LYS A 191 -12.56 10.66 8.03
N GLU A 192 -13.65 10.47 7.30
CA GLU A 192 -13.91 11.08 5.99
C GLU A 192 -12.88 10.73 4.89
N ALA A 193 -11.79 10.04 5.21
CA ALA A 193 -10.78 9.65 4.22
C ALA A 193 -11.22 8.44 3.41
N GLY A 194 -10.91 8.47 2.11
CA GLY A 194 -11.05 7.35 1.18
C GLY A 194 -9.76 6.55 1.05
N HIS A 195 -9.53 6.01 -0.17
CA HIS A 195 -8.34 5.21 -0.49
C HIS A 195 -7.08 6.06 -0.74
N ALA A 196 -7.20 7.35 -1.05
CA ALA A 196 -6.06 8.22 -1.39
C ALA A 196 -4.99 8.25 -0.28
N PRO A 197 -3.67 8.18 -0.61
CA PRO A 197 -2.62 8.06 0.39
C PRO A 197 -2.40 9.32 1.23
N GLY A 198 -2.73 10.51 0.71
CA GLY A 198 -2.48 11.78 1.39
C GLY A 198 -3.05 11.82 2.82
N PRO A 199 -4.38 11.71 3.01
CA PRO A 199 -4.98 11.71 4.34
C PRO A 199 -4.48 10.57 5.24
N LEU A 200 -4.13 9.42 4.67
CA LEU A 200 -3.61 8.28 5.43
C LEU A 200 -2.19 8.54 5.93
N LEU A 201 -1.36 9.21 5.12
CA LEU A 201 -0.03 9.68 5.52
C LEU A 201 -0.13 10.72 6.64
N ASP A 202 -1.10 11.65 6.57
CA ASP A 202 -1.35 12.61 7.65
C ASP A 202 -1.72 11.89 8.97
N GLY A 203 -2.51 10.83 8.88
CA GLY A 203 -2.82 9.95 10.00
C GLY A 203 -1.59 9.25 10.58
N LEU A 204 -0.70 8.75 9.73
CA LEU A 204 0.54 8.09 10.15
C LEU A 204 1.48 9.07 10.86
N VAL A 205 1.67 10.28 10.32
CA VAL A 205 2.51 11.31 10.95
C VAL A 205 2.02 11.65 12.35
N LYS A 206 0.72 11.84 12.51
CA LYS A 206 0.11 12.10 13.85
C LYS A 206 0.37 10.94 14.81
N LEU A 207 0.21 9.70 14.36
CA LEU A 207 0.43 8.52 15.20
C LEU A 207 1.88 8.41 15.68
N LEU A 208 2.85 8.64 14.78
CA LEU A 208 4.28 8.61 15.12
C LEU A 208 4.70 9.77 16.04
N ALA A 209 4.13 10.96 15.87
CA ALA A 209 4.39 12.11 16.74
C ALA A 209 3.93 11.88 18.18
N ILE A 210 2.76 11.27 18.38
CA ILE A 210 2.22 10.94 19.70
C ILE A 210 3.14 9.94 20.45
N GLU A 211 3.73 8.99 19.73
CA GLU A 211 4.63 8.00 20.33
C GLU A 211 5.97 8.61 20.76
N ASN A 212 6.53 9.51 19.93
CA ASN A 212 7.77 10.19 20.29
C ASN A 212 7.63 11.03 21.56
N GLN A 213 6.46 11.68 21.78
CA GLN A 213 6.18 12.44 23.02
C GLN A 213 6.04 11.56 24.28
N LYS A 214 5.73 10.28 24.12
CA LYS A 214 5.61 9.33 25.26
C LYS A 214 6.95 8.70 25.67
N VAL A 215 7.98 8.87 24.86
CA VAL A 215 9.32 8.27 25.08
C VAL A 215 10.30 9.26 25.71
N GLU A 216 9.99 10.56 25.80
CA GLU A 216 10.79 11.51 26.58
C GLU A 216 10.51 11.28 28.07
N PRO A 217 11.46 10.76 28.87
CA PRO A 217 11.30 10.66 30.31
C PRO A 217 11.35 12.06 30.93
N LEU A 218 10.49 12.27 31.91
CA LEU A 218 10.54 13.43 32.83
C LEU A 218 11.91 13.52 33.54
#